data_2d4d903f1ee204a0e93275f16658cf9b
#
_entry.id   2d4d903f1ee204a0e93275f16658cf9b
#
_cell.length_a   1.000
_cell.length_b   1.000
_cell.length_c   1.000
_cell.angle_alpha   90.00
_cell.angle_beta   90.00
_cell.angle_gamma   90.00
#
_symmetry.space_group_name_H-M   'P 1'
#
loop_
_entity.id
_entity.type
_entity.pdbx_description
1 polymer ?
#
loop_
_entity_poly.entity_id
_entity_poly.type
_entity_poly.pdbx_seq_one_letter_code
_entity_poly.pdbx_strand_id
1 'polypeptide(L)'
;MKLEFEYGQGLLGAELPDSTDIFIPGETVADPPCLPQDWDSLYAATLASIRNPIGMPPLKELAGPGKSVVIVIPDIVKGGNQPTSHRKVAIRACLDELYAAGVEQKDVLLLFSNGLHPRATVAEMQTILGPELFGEFYPTGQITSHDSEDYDHLVDLGYTAQGDHVIMNKYVYDADVAVLIGHTQGNPYGGYSGGYKHCATGISHWRSISAHHVPQVMHRQDFVPVSTNSEMRHKFDQQGMHMEEKMGKKFFCCDAVLDTKSRQIEIHSGWAREMQPVSWKMADKRTYVHWAEKKYDIIVFGMPTNFHYGNGMGTNPIQMMQALSAQVIRHRRIMSDRCVFIVSSICDGYFHDERWPYLRELYDLFQHDYMNILPDMNRYGEYFATKEEYIRKYRFANAFHPFHGFSMMSCGHLAEEHTSAIYIVGAREPGIARSMGLKTRATFEEALADAMRKYTGPNPNILALPRTFTTAAVHLCMKDPALNSAPVGGPPCGG
;
A
#
# COMPACT_ATOMS: atom_id res chain seq x y z
N MET A 1 25.87 1.73 21.40
CA MET A 1 24.51 1.95 21.93
C MET A 1 23.67 0.68 21.82
N LYS A 2 22.73 0.44 22.77
CA LYS A 2 21.82 -0.72 22.71
C LYS A 2 20.49 -0.29 22.08
N LEU A 3 20.01 -1.06 21.12
CA LEU A 3 18.74 -0.85 20.42
C LEU A 3 17.98 -2.17 20.33
N GLU A 4 16.68 -2.08 20.08
CA GLU A 4 15.80 -3.23 19.87
C GLU A 4 15.05 -3.06 18.55
N PHE A 5 15.05 -4.11 17.73
CA PHE A 5 14.41 -4.14 16.42
C PHE A 5 13.25 -5.13 16.39
N GLU A 6 12.27 -4.87 15.53
CA GLU A 6 11.14 -5.77 15.29
C GLU A 6 11.66 -7.16 14.89
N TYR A 7 11.11 -8.22 15.52
CA TYR A 7 11.50 -9.62 15.29
C TYR A 7 10.34 -10.56 15.59
N GLY A 8 9.69 -11.04 14.57
CA GLY A 8 8.52 -11.88 14.77
C GLY A 8 7.38 -11.15 15.48
N GLN A 9 6.95 -11.67 16.64
CA GLN A 9 5.95 -11.03 17.51
C GLN A 9 6.60 -10.23 18.66
N GLY A 10 7.92 -10.12 18.66
CA GLY A 10 8.69 -9.45 19.71
C GLY A 10 9.80 -8.57 19.13
N LEU A 11 10.86 -8.44 19.89
CA LEU A 11 12.01 -7.61 19.58
C LEU A 11 13.30 -8.42 19.69
N LEU A 12 14.32 -8.03 18.90
CA LEU A 12 15.68 -8.56 18.97
C LEU A 12 16.66 -7.42 19.29
N GLY A 13 17.47 -7.60 20.33
CA GLY A 13 18.47 -6.63 20.75
C GLY A 13 19.69 -6.59 19.83
N ALA A 14 20.29 -5.42 19.69
CA ALA A 14 21.52 -5.16 18.97
C ALA A 14 22.42 -4.20 19.73
N GLU A 15 23.74 -4.40 19.66
CA GLU A 15 24.74 -3.42 20.05
C GLU A 15 25.33 -2.79 18.77
N LEU A 16 25.03 -1.51 18.53
CA LEU A 16 25.52 -0.75 17.39
C LEU A 16 26.52 0.32 17.83
N PRO A 17 27.43 0.79 16.96
CA PRO A 17 28.31 1.93 17.24
C PRO A 17 27.54 3.16 17.72
N ASP A 18 28.12 3.93 18.62
CA ASP A 18 27.50 5.17 19.13
C ASP A 18 27.31 6.25 18.05
N SER A 19 28.02 6.14 16.94
CA SER A 19 27.88 6.99 15.75
C SER A 19 26.68 6.64 14.85
N THR A 20 25.87 5.64 15.22
CA THR A 20 24.68 5.23 14.47
C THR A 20 23.58 6.29 14.58
N ASP A 21 23.08 6.74 13.44
CA ASP A 21 21.89 7.61 13.41
C ASP A 21 20.62 6.75 13.59
N ILE A 22 19.63 7.27 14.31
CA ILE A 22 18.37 6.59 14.57
C ILE A 22 17.23 7.41 13.98
N PHE A 23 16.35 6.74 13.24
CA PHE A 23 15.13 7.35 12.74
C PHE A 23 13.91 6.49 13.09
N ILE A 24 12.92 7.13 13.74
CA ILE A 24 11.63 6.54 14.07
C ILE A 24 10.55 7.44 13.47
N PRO A 25 9.68 6.93 12.56
CA PRO A 25 8.63 7.72 11.93
C PRO A 25 7.71 8.38 12.96
N GLY A 26 7.45 9.68 12.78
CA GLY A 26 6.60 10.48 13.66
C GLY A 26 7.19 10.82 15.04
N GLU A 27 8.42 10.32 15.35
CA GLU A 27 9.14 10.62 16.60
C GLU A 27 10.41 11.42 16.33
N THR A 28 11.30 10.94 15.46
CA THR A 28 12.54 11.66 15.10
C THR A 28 12.23 12.98 14.37
N VAL A 29 11.25 12.94 13.49
CA VAL A 29 10.64 14.12 12.87
C VAL A 29 9.13 14.02 13.10
N ALA A 30 8.55 15.02 13.74
CA ALA A 30 7.13 15.04 14.02
C ALA A 30 6.31 15.08 12.74
N ASP A 31 5.18 14.37 12.76
CA ASP A 31 4.17 14.49 11.71
C ASP A 31 3.60 15.93 11.65
N PRO A 32 3.02 16.34 10.51
CA PRO A 32 2.24 17.57 10.47
C PRO A 32 1.13 17.56 11.54
N PRO A 33 0.72 18.74 12.07
CA PRO A 33 -0.32 18.82 13.08
C PRO A 33 -1.64 18.17 12.63
N CYS A 34 -2.22 17.34 13.49
CA CYS A 34 -3.51 16.72 13.25
C CYS A 34 -4.66 17.62 13.64
N LEU A 35 -5.82 17.41 13.02
CA LEU A 35 -7.11 17.90 13.54
C LEU A 35 -7.34 17.38 14.98
N PRO A 36 -8.19 17.99 15.80
CA PRO A 36 -8.66 17.35 17.03
C PRO A 36 -9.26 15.97 16.69
N GLN A 37 -8.88 14.94 17.43
CA GLN A 37 -9.20 13.53 17.08
C GLN A 37 -10.45 13.00 17.81
N ASP A 38 -11.22 13.88 18.43
CA ASP A 38 -12.54 13.53 18.94
C ASP A 38 -13.56 13.43 17.79
N TRP A 39 -14.63 12.68 18.04
CA TRP A 39 -15.65 12.41 17.03
C TRP A 39 -16.28 13.68 16.48
N ASP A 40 -16.69 14.60 17.35
CA ASP A 40 -17.45 15.81 16.96
C ASP A 40 -16.62 16.74 16.06
N SER A 41 -15.36 16.93 16.43
CA SER A 41 -14.43 17.77 15.64
C SER A 41 -14.16 17.15 14.25
N LEU A 42 -13.90 15.85 14.19
CA LEU A 42 -13.65 15.15 12.92
C LEU A 42 -14.92 15.07 12.06
N TYR A 43 -16.07 14.83 12.67
CA TYR A 43 -17.35 14.84 11.99
C TYR A 43 -17.65 16.22 11.39
N ALA A 44 -17.48 17.29 12.18
CA ALA A 44 -17.70 18.66 11.71
C ALA A 44 -16.75 19.02 10.54
N ALA A 45 -15.47 18.66 10.64
CA ALA A 45 -14.49 18.88 9.57
C ALA A 45 -14.84 18.10 8.30
N THR A 46 -15.24 16.84 8.45
CA THR A 46 -15.66 15.97 7.33
C THR A 46 -16.92 16.55 6.66
N LEU A 47 -17.91 16.93 7.45
CA LEU A 47 -19.16 17.49 6.95
C LEU A 47 -18.93 18.81 6.22
N ALA A 48 -18.04 19.67 6.75
CA ALA A 48 -17.65 20.91 6.08
C ALA A 48 -17.00 20.64 4.71
N SER A 49 -16.16 19.61 4.62
CA SER A 49 -15.53 19.17 3.35
C SER A 49 -16.56 18.64 2.35
N ILE A 50 -17.53 17.82 2.79
CA ILE A 50 -18.59 17.25 1.95
C ILE A 50 -19.55 18.32 1.44
N ARG A 51 -19.80 19.37 2.22
CA ARG A 51 -20.68 20.49 1.87
C ARG A 51 -20.01 21.53 0.97
N ASN A 52 -18.67 21.57 0.96
CA ASN A 52 -17.87 22.47 0.14
C ASN A 52 -16.83 21.67 -0.68
N PRO A 53 -17.28 20.75 -1.52
CA PRO A 53 -16.36 19.86 -2.25
C PRO A 53 -15.60 20.60 -3.35
N ILE A 54 -14.43 20.11 -3.68
CA ILE A 54 -13.58 20.67 -4.73
C ILE A 54 -14.04 20.13 -6.09
N GLY A 55 -14.35 21.03 -7.02
CA GLY A 55 -14.60 20.71 -8.43
C GLY A 55 -15.92 19.99 -8.75
N MET A 56 -16.87 19.94 -7.79
CA MET A 56 -18.19 19.37 -8.01
C MET A 56 -19.22 19.91 -6.98
N PRO A 57 -20.53 19.69 -7.22
CA PRO A 57 -21.57 20.08 -6.27
C PRO A 57 -21.50 19.32 -4.94
N PRO A 58 -22.05 19.86 -3.84
CA PRO A 58 -22.22 19.15 -2.58
C PRO A 58 -22.92 17.80 -2.75
N LEU A 59 -22.53 16.80 -1.93
CA LEU A 59 -23.06 15.44 -2.04
C LEU A 59 -24.60 15.38 -2.05
N LYS A 60 -25.25 16.19 -1.20
CA LYS A 60 -26.72 16.28 -1.14
C LYS A 60 -27.39 16.77 -2.42
N GLU A 61 -26.67 17.47 -3.30
CA GLU A 61 -27.19 17.95 -4.59
C GLU A 61 -27.03 16.93 -5.71
N LEU A 62 -26.18 15.92 -5.51
CA LEU A 62 -25.99 14.81 -6.44
C LEU A 62 -27.00 13.68 -6.23
N ALA A 63 -27.58 13.62 -5.05
CA ALA A 63 -28.49 12.58 -4.60
C ALA A 63 -29.93 13.09 -4.45
N GLY A 64 -30.87 12.21 -4.18
CA GLY A 64 -32.29 12.53 -3.96
C GLY A 64 -33.15 11.31 -3.78
N PRO A 65 -34.46 11.45 -3.58
CA PRO A 65 -35.37 10.32 -3.43
C PRO A 65 -35.31 9.35 -4.60
N GLY A 66 -35.18 8.06 -4.29
CA GLY A 66 -35.10 6.98 -5.29
C GLY A 66 -33.78 6.86 -6.03
N LYS A 67 -32.77 7.66 -5.71
CA LYS A 67 -31.42 7.54 -6.24
C LYS A 67 -30.64 6.44 -5.52
N SER A 68 -30.04 5.53 -6.28
CA SER A 68 -29.15 4.51 -5.76
C SER A 68 -27.76 5.08 -5.47
N VAL A 69 -27.21 4.71 -4.32
CA VAL A 69 -25.89 5.17 -3.86
C VAL A 69 -25.00 3.99 -3.51
N VAL A 70 -23.76 4.02 -3.96
CA VAL A 70 -22.73 3.11 -3.47
C VAL A 70 -21.64 3.89 -2.74
N ILE A 71 -21.35 3.48 -1.50
CA ILE A 71 -20.22 3.99 -0.72
C ILE A 71 -19.11 2.94 -0.76
N VAL A 72 -18.02 3.29 -1.41
CA VAL A 72 -16.86 2.42 -1.63
C VAL A 72 -15.86 2.65 -0.50
N ILE A 73 -15.50 1.58 0.21
CA ILE A 73 -14.75 1.62 1.47
C ILE A 73 -13.48 0.77 1.33
N PRO A 74 -12.28 1.27 1.68
CA PRO A 74 -11.08 0.46 1.62
C PRO A 74 -11.07 -0.66 2.68
N ASP A 75 -10.34 -1.72 2.39
CA ASP A 75 -10.21 -2.92 3.24
C ASP A 75 -9.50 -2.65 4.59
N ILE A 76 -9.36 -3.73 5.39
CA ILE A 76 -8.82 -3.69 6.75
C ILE A 76 -7.37 -3.16 6.83
N VAL A 77 -6.58 -3.33 5.78
CA VAL A 77 -5.16 -2.90 5.77
C VAL A 77 -4.98 -1.41 5.49
N LYS A 78 -6.07 -0.65 5.30
CA LYS A 78 -6.03 0.78 4.95
C LYS A 78 -6.74 1.64 6.01
N GLY A 79 -6.20 2.84 6.27
CA GLY A 79 -6.91 3.93 6.94
C GLY A 79 -7.13 3.84 8.45
N GLY A 80 -6.48 2.91 9.16
CA GLY A 80 -6.63 2.74 10.61
C GLY A 80 -7.98 2.14 11.04
N ASN A 81 -8.08 1.67 12.30
CA ASN A 81 -9.26 0.98 12.83
C ASN A 81 -9.78 1.59 14.14
N GLN A 82 -9.20 2.69 14.63
CA GLN A 82 -9.62 3.37 15.86
C GLN A 82 -11.08 3.81 15.76
N PRO A 83 -11.77 4.06 16.91
CA PRO A 83 -13.17 4.48 16.93
C PRO A 83 -13.47 5.71 16.07
N THR A 84 -12.54 6.65 16.01
CA THR A 84 -12.61 7.87 15.21
C THR A 84 -11.87 7.79 13.87
N SER A 85 -11.65 6.59 13.34
CA SER A 85 -11.01 6.42 12.02
C SER A 85 -11.80 7.17 10.94
N HIS A 86 -11.06 7.73 9.97
CA HIS A 86 -11.67 8.46 8.87
C HIS A 86 -12.81 7.71 8.20
N ARG A 87 -12.67 6.38 7.98
CA ARG A 87 -13.73 5.57 7.37
C ARG A 87 -15.05 5.66 8.12
N LYS A 88 -15.05 5.50 9.45
CA LYS A 88 -16.26 5.55 10.27
C LYS A 88 -16.91 6.93 10.24
N VAL A 89 -16.12 7.96 10.44
CA VAL A 89 -16.58 9.35 10.46
C VAL A 89 -17.12 9.77 9.09
N ALA A 90 -16.39 9.49 8.02
CA ALA A 90 -16.75 9.87 6.66
C ALA A 90 -18.01 9.15 6.15
N ILE A 91 -18.14 7.84 6.43
CA ILE A 91 -19.34 7.09 6.07
C ILE A 91 -20.57 7.72 6.77
N ARG A 92 -20.49 7.99 8.08
CA ARG A 92 -21.60 8.59 8.82
C ARG A 92 -21.95 9.97 8.25
N ALA A 93 -20.96 10.85 8.05
CA ALA A 93 -21.20 12.18 7.48
C ALA A 93 -21.80 12.14 6.06
N CYS A 94 -21.35 11.22 5.21
CA CYS A 94 -21.93 11.01 3.88
C CYS A 94 -23.39 10.52 3.98
N LEU A 95 -23.69 9.56 4.85
CA LEU A 95 -25.04 9.04 5.05
C LEU A 95 -25.99 10.13 5.52
N ASP A 96 -25.57 10.97 6.45
CA ASP A 96 -26.42 12.05 6.97
C ASP A 96 -26.77 13.08 5.88
N GLU A 97 -25.81 13.44 5.00
CA GLU A 97 -26.10 14.32 3.85
C GLU A 97 -26.99 13.64 2.80
N LEU A 98 -26.81 12.32 2.56
CA LEU A 98 -27.65 11.54 1.65
C LEU A 98 -29.08 11.40 2.18
N TYR A 99 -29.25 11.10 3.46
CA TYR A 99 -30.57 11.02 4.09
C TYR A 99 -31.27 12.38 4.12
N ALA A 100 -30.53 13.47 4.37
CA ALA A 100 -31.05 14.84 4.28
C ALA A 100 -31.48 15.23 2.85
N ALA A 101 -30.91 14.58 1.82
CA ALA A 101 -31.33 14.72 0.42
C ALA A 101 -32.54 13.84 0.05
N GLY A 102 -33.02 12.99 0.97
CA GLY A 102 -34.17 12.10 0.76
C GLY A 102 -33.81 10.72 0.22
N VAL A 103 -32.53 10.32 0.22
CA VAL A 103 -32.12 8.94 -0.05
C VAL A 103 -32.57 8.07 1.13
N GLU A 104 -33.15 6.91 0.85
CA GLU A 104 -33.50 5.95 1.90
C GLU A 104 -32.35 4.97 2.12
N GLN A 105 -32.24 4.41 3.33
CA GLN A 105 -31.20 3.44 3.67
C GLN A 105 -31.17 2.25 2.71
N LYS A 106 -32.32 1.77 2.28
CA LYS A 106 -32.45 0.65 1.33
C LYS A 106 -31.79 0.91 -0.04
N ASP A 107 -31.59 2.19 -0.39
CA ASP A 107 -31.00 2.61 -1.67
C ASP A 107 -29.48 2.82 -1.57
N VAL A 108 -28.87 2.56 -0.39
CA VAL A 108 -27.44 2.70 -0.14
C VAL A 108 -26.78 1.31 -0.02
N LEU A 109 -25.70 1.08 -0.77
CA LEU A 109 -24.84 -0.11 -0.67
C LEU A 109 -23.46 0.29 -0.13
N LEU A 110 -22.99 -0.39 0.88
CA LEU A 110 -21.59 -0.31 1.37
C LEU A 110 -20.76 -1.39 0.66
N LEU A 111 -19.78 -0.96 -0.15
CA LEU A 111 -18.94 -1.86 -0.94
C LEU A 111 -17.49 -1.79 -0.47
N PHE A 112 -16.95 -2.91 0.06
CA PHE A 112 -15.53 -3.01 0.35
C PHE A 112 -14.72 -3.17 -0.94
N SER A 113 -13.81 -2.21 -1.17
CA SER A 113 -12.95 -2.14 -2.33
C SER A 113 -11.62 -2.86 -2.08
N ASN A 114 -11.67 -4.15 -1.92
CA ASN A 114 -10.51 -4.99 -1.64
C ASN A 114 -9.62 -5.28 -2.86
N GLY A 115 -10.09 -4.97 -4.08
CA GLY A 115 -9.32 -5.26 -5.30
C GLY A 115 -8.90 -6.72 -5.39
N LEU A 116 -7.60 -6.97 -5.36
CA LEU A 116 -7.01 -8.32 -5.36
C LEU A 116 -6.72 -8.88 -3.95
N HIS A 117 -7.07 -8.14 -2.90
CA HIS A 117 -6.98 -8.61 -1.52
C HIS A 117 -8.16 -9.55 -1.19
N PRO A 118 -8.06 -10.33 -0.11
CA PRO A 118 -9.17 -11.16 0.35
C PRO A 118 -10.44 -10.35 0.60
N ARG A 119 -11.58 -10.97 0.38
CA ARG A 119 -12.87 -10.37 0.74
C ARG A 119 -12.92 -10.12 2.24
N ALA A 120 -13.55 -9.01 2.65
CA ALA A 120 -13.68 -8.67 4.06
C ALA A 120 -14.49 -9.76 4.80
N THR A 121 -13.94 -10.28 5.88
CA THR A 121 -14.65 -11.15 6.81
C THR A 121 -15.67 -10.35 7.64
N VAL A 122 -16.64 -11.02 8.23
CA VAL A 122 -17.62 -10.37 9.12
C VAL A 122 -16.94 -9.60 10.26
N ALA A 123 -15.89 -10.17 10.85
CA ALA A 123 -15.11 -9.52 11.91
C ALA A 123 -14.36 -8.28 11.40
N GLU A 124 -13.82 -8.32 10.19
CA GLU A 124 -13.19 -7.15 9.55
C GLU A 124 -14.23 -6.06 9.24
N MET A 125 -15.42 -6.44 8.73
CA MET A 125 -16.53 -5.49 8.49
C MET A 125 -16.94 -4.79 9.79
N GLN A 126 -17.09 -5.52 10.89
CA GLN A 126 -17.38 -4.96 12.22
C GLN A 126 -16.29 -4.00 12.69
N THR A 127 -15.02 -4.36 12.49
CA THR A 127 -13.88 -3.54 12.88
C THR A 127 -13.82 -2.24 12.09
N ILE A 128 -14.05 -2.30 10.77
CA ILE A 128 -13.98 -1.15 9.87
C ILE A 128 -15.16 -0.20 10.09
N LEU A 129 -16.38 -0.73 10.15
CA LEU A 129 -17.60 0.06 10.25
C LEU A 129 -17.89 0.51 11.69
N GLY A 130 -17.50 -0.28 12.66
CA GLY A 130 -17.93 -0.12 14.05
C GLY A 130 -19.33 -0.70 14.27
N PRO A 131 -19.78 -0.82 15.53
CA PRO A 131 -21.01 -1.53 15.88
C PRO A 131 -22.26 -0.84 15.32
N GLU A 132 -22.28 0.46 15.24
CA GLU A 132 -23.43 1.24 14.80
C GLU A 132 -23.72 1.03 13.30
N LEU A 133 -22.79 1.40 12.42
CA LEU A 133 -22.93 1.22 10.98
C LEU A 133 -23.07 -0.25 10.58
N PHE A 134 -22.32 -1.13 11.25
CA PHE A 134 -22.45 -2.56 10.99
C PHE A 134 -23.86 -3.07 11.36
N GLY A 135 -24.39 -2.66 12.52
CA GLY A 135 -25.74 -3.00 12.97
C GLY A 135 -26.86 -2.44 12.08
N GLU A 136 -26.63 -1.28 11.46
CA GLU A 136 -27.57 -0.65 10.53
C GLU A 136 -27.62 -1.38 9.18
N PHE A 137 -26.50 -1.76 8.59
CA PHE A 137 -26.41 -2.25 7.20
C PHE A 137 -26.27 -3.76 7.05
N TYR A 138 -25.63 -4.45 8.01
CA TYR A 138 -25.38 -5.89 7.86
C TYR A 138 -26.66 -6.74 7.85
N PRO A 139 -27.66 -6.51 8.73
CA PRO A 139 -28.90 -7.28 8.75
C PRO A 139 -29.73 -7.14 7.48
N THR A 140 -29.56 -6.05 6.74
CA THR A 140 -30.34 -5.76 5.51
C THR A 140 -29.68 -6.32 4.24
N GLY A 141 -28.46 -6.89 4.36
CA GLY A 141 -27.71 -7.40 3.21
C GLY A 141 -27.08 -6.30 2.35
N GLN A 142 -26.99 -5.07 2.85
CA GLN A 142 -26.47 -3.91 2.10
C GLN A 142 -24.97 -3.68 2.32
N ILE A 143 -24.24 -4.74 2.66
CA ILE A 143 -22.77 -4.76 2.70
C ILE A 143 -22.29 -5.86 1.78
N THR A 144 -21.38 -5.52 0.89
CA THR A 144 -20.71 -6.49 0.01
C THR A 144 -19.23 -6.17 -0.16
N SER A 145 -18.46 -7.09 -0.74
CA SER A 145 -17.06 -6.91 -1.11
C SER A 145 -16.91 -7.03 -2.61
N HIS A 146 -15.99 -6.27 -3.18
CA HIS A 146 -15.58 -6.46 -4.57
C HIS A 146 -14.98 -7.86 -4.76
N ASP A 147 -15.32 -8.51 -5.86
CA ASP A 147 -14.72 -9.77 -6.30
C ASP A 147 -14.22 -9.57 -7.74
N SER A 148 -12.89 -9.59 -7.90
CA SER A 148 -12.21 -9.36 -9.18
C SER A 148 -12.50 -10.47 -10.21
N GLU A 149 -13.11 -11.58 -9.81
CA GLU A 149 -13.41 -12.74 -10.65
C GLU A 149 -14.92 -13.04 -10.73
N ASP A 150 -15.76 -12.16 -10.22
CA ASP A 150 -17.22 -12.30 -10.33
C ASP A 150 -17.75 -11.59 -11.57
N TYR A 151 -17.65 -12.27 -12.72
CA TYR A 151 -18.02 -11.71 -14.03
C TYR A 151 -19.49 -11.29 -14.13
N ASP A 152 -20.38 -11.81 -13.30
CA ASP A 152 -21.79 -11.37 -13.24
C ASP A 152 -21.92 -9.94 -12.66
N HIS A 153 -20.94 -9.53 -11.86
CA HIS A 153 -20.89 -8.21 -11.22
C HIS A 153 -19.70 -7.35 -11.70
N LEU A 154 -19.21 -7.61 -12.90
CA LEU A 154 -18.20 -6.80 -13.59
C LEU A 154 -18.77 -6.21 -14.89
N VAL A 155 -18.27 -5.05 -15.27
CA VAL A 155 -18.56 -4.37 -16.54
C VAL A 155 -17.27 -4.10 -17.28
N ASP A 156 -17.17 -4.58 -18.51
CA ASP A 156 -16.04 -4.28 -19.41
C ASP A 156 -16.28 -2.91 -20.09
N LEU A 157 -15.40 -1.95 -19.84
CA LEU A 157 -15.47 -0.61 -20.37
C LEU A 157 -14.56 -0.42 -21.59
N GLY A 158 -13.90 -1.48 -22.06
CA GLY A 158 -12.93 -1.43 -23.15
C GLY A 158 -11.58 -0.85 -22.69
N TYR A 159 -10.95 -0.09 -23.58
CA TYR A 159 -9.56 0.34 -23.41
C TYR A 159 -9.46 1.85 -23.26
N THR A 160 -8.54 2.30 -22.40
CA THR A 160 -8.14 3.71 -22.34
C THR A 160 -7.43 4.12 -23.65
N ALA A 161 -7.24 5.41 -23.85
CA ALA A 161 -6.47 5.92 -25.00
C ALA A 161 -5.01 5.41 -25.02
N GLN A 162 -4.49 4.96 -23.89
CA GLN A 162 -3.14 4.39 -23.74
C GLN A 162 -3.11 2.86 -23.88
N GLY A 163 -4.26 2.23 -24.13
CA GLY A 163 -4.40 0.80 -24.36
C GLY A 163 -4.57 -0.04 -23.08
N ASP A 164 -4.80 0.57 -21.92
CA ASP A 164 -5.08 -0.16 -20.69
C ASP A 164 -6.53 -0.66 -20.67
N HIS A 165 -6.76 -1.95 -20.47
CA HIS A 165 -8.08 -2.56 -20.39
C HIS A 165 -8.74 -2.21 -19.05
N VAL A 166 -9.97 -1.70 -19.08
CA VAL A 166 -10.71 -1.28 -17.89
C VAL A 166 -11.96 -2.13 -17.71
N ILE A 167 -11.97 -2.92 -16.65
CA ILE A 167 -13.11 -3.73 -16.21
C ILE A 167 -13.38 -3.38 -14.76
N MET A 168 -14.59 -2.93 -14.43
CA MET A 168 -14.92 -2.43 -13.10
C MET A 168 -16.14 -3.11 -12.48
N ASN A 169 -16.30 -2.90 -11.18
CA ASN A 169 -17.42 -3.38 -10.41
C ASN A 169 -18.76 -2.83 -10.90
N LYS A 170 -19.72 -3.70 -11.15
CA LYS A 170 -21.04 -3.36 -11.70
C LYS A 170 -21.91 -2.55 -10.75
N TYR A 171 -21.84 -2.81 -9.44
CA TYR A 171 -22.60 -2.01 -8.45
C TYR A 171 -22.21 -0.52 -8.50
N VAL A 172 -20.93 -0.25 -8.70
CA VAL A 172 -20.44 1.13 -8.83
C VAL A 172 -20.83 1.73 -10.18
N TYR A 173 -20.77 0.93 -11.23
CA TYR A 173 -21.18 1.37 -12.58
C TYR A 173 -22.66 1.75 -12.63
N ASP A 174 -23.54 0.93 -12.07
CA ASP A 174 -24.99 1.08 -12.14
C ASP A 174 -25.55 2.15 -11.17
N ALA A 175 -24.92 2.40 -10.01
CA ALA A 175 -25.40 3.35 -9.03
C ALA A 175 -25.52 4.77 -9.59
N ASP A 176 -26.51 5.55 -9.18
CA ASP A 176 -26.64 6.95 -9.56
C ASP A 176 -25.52 7.82 -8.97
N VAL A 177 -25.09 7.52 -7.75
CA VAL A 177 -24.02 8.22 -7.03
C VAL A 177 -23.00 7.22 -6.49
N ALA A 178 -21.72 7.46 -6.82
CA ALA A 178 -20.62 6.68 -6.31
C ALA A 178 -19.71 7.53 -5.41
N VAL A 179 -19.64 7.18 -4.12
CA VAL A 179 -18.81 7.84 -3.12
C VAL A 179 -17.60 6.98 -2.82
N LEU A 180 -16.39 7.54 -2.93
CA LEU A 180 -15.14 6.87 -2.58
C LEU A 180 -14.62 7.42 -1.24
N ILE A 181 -14.60 6.60 -0.20
CA ILE A 181 -14.00 6.96 1.09
C ILE A 181 -12.56 6.46 1.10
N GLY A 182 -11.60 7.37 1.13
CA GLY A 182 -10.19 7.01 1.01
C GLY A 182 -9.26 7.71 1.99
N HIS A 183 -7.97 7.51 1.80
CA HIS A 183 -6.92 8.27 2.47
C HIS A 183 -5.77 8.56 1.51
N THR A 184 -5.11 9.68 1.69
CA THR A 184 -4.03 10.13 0.80
C THR A 184 -2.69 10.07 1.51
N GLN A 185 -1.77 9.33 0.93
CA GLN A 185 -0.34 9.27 1.31
C GLN A 185 0.49 8.87 0.11
N GLY A 186 1.80 9.17 0.12
CA GLY A 186 2.72 8.69 -0.91
C GLY A 186 2.78 7.17 -0.95
N ASN A 187 2.76 6.63 -2.15
CA ASN A 187 2.88 5.19 -2.39
C ASN A 187 4.35 4.82 -2.61
N PRO A 188 4.88 3.75 -2.00
CA PRO A 188 6.27 3.34 -2.22
C PRO A 188 6.60 3.03 -3.69
N TYR A 189 5.66 2.55 -4.47
CA TYR A 189 5.85 2.26 -5.90
C TYR A 189 5.51 3.43 -6.83
N GLY A 190 5.27 4.60 -6.28
CA GLY A 190 4.94 5.82 -7.00
C GLY A 190 3.48 6.24 -6.89
N GLY A 191 3.22 7.52 -7.07
CA GLY A 191 1.91 8.12 -6.92
C GLY A 191 1.44 8.23 -5.47
N TYR A 192 0.14 8.33 -5.31
CA TYR A 192 -0.53 8.50 -4.03
C TYR A 192 -1.68 7.51 -3.89
N SER A 193 -2.05 7.15 -2.66
CA SER A 193 -3.32 6.50 -2.37
C SER A 193 -4.48 7.50 -2.43
N GLY A 194 -5.71 7.02 -2.34
CA GLY A 194 -6.92 7.83 -2.47
C GLY A 194 -7.25 8.21 -3.92
N GLY A 195 -8.33 8.97 -4.09
CA GLY A 195 -8.80 9.42 -5.40
C GLY A 195 -8.94 8.30 -6.43
N TYR A 196 -8.46 8.52 -7.64
CA TYR A 196 -8.55 7.51 -8.71
C TYR A 196 -7.80 6.20 -8.44
N LYS A 197 -6.78 6.18 -7.56
CA LYS A 197 -6.21 4.90 -7.16
C LYS A 197 -7.24 3.99 -6.50
N HIS A 198 -8.16 4.56 -5.73
CA HIS A 198 -9.18 3.79 -5.03
C HIS A 198 -10.07 3.01 -6.01
N CYS A 199 -10.51 3.63 -7.11
CA CYS A 199 -11.29 2.92 -8.12
C CYS A 199 -10.41 2.03 -9.03
N ALA A 200 -9.26 2.51 -9.51
CA ALA A 200 -8.40 1.75 -10.42
C ALA A 200 -7.83 0.45 -9.82
N THR A 201 -7.71 0.36 -8.50
CA THR A 201 -7.24 -0.85 -7.82
C THR A 201 -8.30 -1.56 -7.00
N GLY A 202 -9.18 -0.80 -6.33
CA GLY A 202 -10.07 -1.36 -5.31
C GLY A 202 -11.33 -2.01 -5.84
N ILE A 203 -11.80 -1.59 -7.01
CA ILE A 203 -13.04 -2.07 -7.64
C ILE A 203 -12.84 -2.56 -9.07
N SER A 204 -11.62 -2.95 -9.42
CA SER A 204 -11.24 -3.35 -10.78
C SER A 204 -10.87 -4.83 -10.86
N HIS A 205 -11.07 -5.40 -12.04
CA HIS A 205 -10.59 -6.74 -12.39
C HIS A 205 -9.06 -6.78 -12.44
N TRP A 206 -8.45 -7.94 -12.22
CA TRP A 206 -6.99 -8.09 -12.20
C TRP A 206 -6.30 -7.64 -13.51
N ARG A 207 -6.96 -7.80 -14.67
CA ARG A 207 -6.40 -7.33 -15.96
C ARG A 207 -6.25 -5.80 -16.00
N SER A 208 -7.18 -5.07 -15.41
CA SER A 208 -7.07 -3.61 -15.27
C SER A 208 -5.94 -3.23 -14.30
N ILE A 209 -5.82 -3.98 -13.21
CA ILE A 209 -4.77 -3.79 -12.21
C ILE A 209 -3.39 -4.14 -12.78
N SER A 210 -3.30 -5.10 -13.69
CA SER A 210 -2.05 -5.49 -14.35
C SER A 210 -1.42 -4.37 -15.18
N ALA A 211 -2.18 -3.38 -15.61
CA ALA A 211 -1.64 -2.23 -16.31
C ALA A 211 -0.67 -1.39 -15.46
N HIS A 212 -0.82 -1.41 -14.13
CA HIS A 212 -0.05 -0.56 -13.22
C HIS A 212 0.63 -1.30 -12.06
N HIS A 213 0.23 -2.52 -11.72
CA HIS A 213 0.87 -3.34 -10.68
C HIS A 213 1.80 -4.39 -11.32
N VAL A 214 2.74 -3.93 -12.11
CA VAL A 214 3.77 -4.77 -12.75
C VAL A 214 5.14 -4.13 -12.57
N PRO A 215 6.23 -4.92 -12.57
CA PRO A 215 7.59 -4.42 -12.36
C PRO A 215 7.97 -3.29 -13.32
N GLN A 216 7.52 -3.34 -14.57
CA GLN A 216 7.76 -2.31 -15.58
C GLN A 216 7.30 -0.91 -15.14
N VAL A 217 6.25 -0.84 -14.34
CA VAL A 217 5.69 0.41 -13.80
C VAL A 217 6.22 0.67 -12.39
N MET A 218 6.26 -0.34 -11.52
CA MET A 218 6.60 -0.18 -10.10
C MET A 218 8.10 0.03 -9.85
N HIS A 219 8.97 -0.48 -10.71
CA HIS A 219 10.43 -0.36 -10.54
C HIS A 219 11.01 0.92 -11.14
N ARG A 220 10.20 1.78 -11.71
CA ARG A 220 10.64 3.08 -12.22
C ARG A 220 11.19 3.96 -11.09
N GLN A 221 12.11 4.85 -11.44
CA GLN A 221 12.87 5.66 -10.50
C GLN A 221 12.75 7.17 -10.76
N ASP A 222 11.85 7.55 -11.68
CA ASP A 222 11.69 8.90 -12.20
C ASP A 222 10.65 9.77 -11.48
N PHE A 223 10.05 9.24 -10.40
CA PHE A 223 9.01 9.92 -9.63
C PHE A 223 9.47 10.53 -8.30
N VAL A 224 10.75 10.66 -8.10
CA VAL A 224 11.38 11.00 -6.82
C VAL A 224 11.79 12.49 -6.79
N PRO A 225 11.58 13.21 -5.67
CA PRO A 225 10.98 12.85 -4.37
C PRO A 225 9.45 12.89 -4.35
N VAL A 226 8.80 13.55 -5.31
CA VAL A 226 7.35 13.75 -5.39
C VAL A 226 6.76 12.80 -6.41
N SER A 227 5.67 12.15 -6.05
CA SER A 227 5.09 11.06 -6.84
C SER A 227 4.14 11.51 -7.97
N THR A 228 4.03 12.79 -8.27
CA THR A 228 3.16 13.32 -9.34
C THR A 228 3.56 12.86 -10.75
N ASN A 229 4.84 12.57 -10.97
CA ASN A 229 5.37 12.11 -12.26
C ASN A 229 5.40 10.58 -12.40
N SER A 230 4.86 9.86 -11.42
CA SER A 230 4.83 8.40 -11.45
C SER A 230 3.97 7.88 -12.59
N GLU A 231 4.51 6.95 -13.39
CA GLU A 231 3.74 6.22 -14.41
C GLU A 231 2.54 5.51 -13.79
N MET A 232 2.72 4.90 -12.62
CA MET A 232 1.63 4.26 -11.87
C MET A 232 0.50 5.27 -11.57
N ARG A 233 0.84 6.50 -11.15
CA ARG A 233 -0.17 7.54 -10.89
C ARG A 233 -0.92 7.93 -12.15
N HIS A 234 -0.21 8.13 -13.26
CA HIS A 234 -0.84 8.47 -14.54
C HIS A 234 -1.82 7.38 -14.98
N LYS A 235 -1.48 6.10 -14.81
CA LYS A 235 -2.38 4.99 -15.13
C LYS A 235 -3.63 4.96 -14.25
N PHE A 236 -3.51 5.25 -12.94
CA PHE A 236 -4.68 5.40 -12.07
C PHE A 236 -5.60 6.51 -12.55
N ASP A 237 -5.04 7.67 -12.89
CA ASP A 237 -5.83 8.82 -13.36
C ASP A 237 -6.53 8.51 -14.70
N GLN A 238 -5.83 7.88 -15.62
CA GLN A 238 -6.39 7.48 -16.93
C GLN A 238 -7.52 6.47 -16.78
N GLN A 239 -7.34 5.44 -15.95
CA GLN A 239 -8.40 4.45 -15.70
C GLN A 239 -9.59 5.06 -14.97
N GLY A 240 -9.37 5.87 -13.94
CA GLY A 240 -10.45 6.54 -13.21
C GLY A 240 -11.25 7.51 -14.09
N MET A 241 -10.58 8.31 -14.91
CA MET A 241 -11.24 9.20 -15.87
C MET A 241 -12.02 8.42 -16.95
N HIS A 242 -11.47 7.30 -17.42
CA HIS A 242 -12.16 6.41 -18.35
C HIS A 242 -13.43 5.79 -17.73
N MET A 243 -13.37 5.37 -16.45
CA MET A 243 -14.56 4.91 -15.74
C MET A 243 -15.63 5.99 -15.66
N GLU A 244 -15.27 7.22 -15.28
CA GLU A 244 -16.21 8.35 -15.20
C GLU A 244 -16.85 8.67 -16.55
N GLU A 245 -16.06 8.67 -17.63
CA GLU A 245 -16.57 8.87 -19.00
C GLU A 245 -17.61 7.81 -19.39
N LYS A 246 -17.29 6.52 -19.14
CA LYS A 246 -18.19 5.41 -19.47
C LYS A 246 -19.45 5.35 -18.61
N MET A 247 -19.32 5.74 -17.33
CA MET A 247 -20.47 5.84 -16.42
C MET A 247 -21.34 7.09 -16.69
N GLY A 248 -20.80 8.10 -17.34
CA GLY A 248 -21.46 9.42 -17.50
C GLY A 248 -21.61 10.21 -16.20
N LYS A 249 -20.84 9.86 -15.16
CA LYS A 249 -20.87 10.50 -13.84
C LYS A 249 -19.47 10.54 -13.21
N LYS A 250 -19.26 11.52 -12.30
CA LYS A 250 -18.01 11.65 -11.55
C LYS A 250 -18.07 10.89 -10.23
N PHE A 251 -16.93 10.40 -9.75
CA PHE A 251 -16.79 9.92 -8.39
C PHE A 251 -16.80 11.09 -7.41
N PHE A 252 -17.57 10.97 -6.32
CA PHE A 252 -17.46 11.85 -5.17
C PHE A 252 -16.46 11.25 -4.20
N CYS A 253 -15.27 11.83 -4.09
CA CYS A 253 -14.25 11.38 -3.16
C CYS A 253 -14.38 12.10 -1.80
N CYS A 254 -14.06 11.37 -0.71
CA CYS A 254 -13.86 11.92 0.62
C CYS A 254 -12.62 11.26 1.22
N ASP A 255 -11.48 11.95 1.11
CA ASP A 255 -10.17 11.43 1.47
C ASP A 255 -9.59 12.22 2.65
N ALA A 256 -8.95 11.51 3.59
CA ALA A 256 -8.15 12.14 4.64
C ALA A 256 -6.66 11.94 4.39
N VAL A 257 -5.86 12.96 4.67
CA VAL A 257 -4.41 12.78 4.86
C VAL A 257 -4.19 12.31 6.29
N LEU A 258 -3.53 11.18 6.45
CA LEU A 258 -3.31 10.54 7.74
C LEU A 258 -1.84 10.66 8.18
N ASP A 259 -1.62 10.83 9.49
CA ASP A 259 -0.29 10.79 10.08
C ASP A 259 0.25 9.33 10.19
N THR A 260 1.44 9.15 10.77
CA THR A 260 2.08 7.84 10.94
C THR A 260 1.29 6.90 11.88
N LYS A 261 0.36 7.42 12.68
CA LYS A 261 -0.52 6.69 13.60
C LYS A 261 -1.96 6.60 13.11
N SER A 262 -2.21 6.92 11.83
CA SER A 262 -3.54 6.94 11.20
C SER A 262 -4.51 7.97 11.77
N ARG A 263 -4.01 9.06 12.39
CA ARG A 263 -4.81 10.20 12.81
C ARG A 263 -4.97 11.18 11.65
N GLN A 264 -6.09 11.90 11.61
CA GLN A 264 -6.45 12.76 10.49
C GLN A 264 -5.76 14.12 10.60
N ILE A 265 -5.01 14.49 9.56
CA ILE A 265 -4.33 15.79 9.42
C ILE A 265 -5.24 16.77 8.69
N GLU A 266 -5.72 16.37 7.51
CA GLU A 266 -6.65 17.14 6.67
C GLU A 266 -7.68 16.20 6.04
N ILE A 267 -8.85 16.75 5.66
CA ILE A 267 -9.93 16.05 4.98
C ILE A 267 -10.32 16.85 3.76
N HIS A 268 -10.33 16.19 2.60
CA HIS A 268 -10.71 16.80 1.33
C HIS A 268 -11.79 15.96 0.64
N SER A 269 -12.83 16.61 0.16
CA SER A 269 -13.88 15.98 -0.62
C SER A 269 -14.03 16.63 -1.99
N GLY A 270 -14.54 15.88 -2.95
CA GLY A 270 -14.87 16.42 -4.26
C GLY A 270 -14.49 15.50 -5.41
N TRP A 271 -14.37 16.07 -6.60
CA TRP A 271 -13.97 15.37 -7.80
C TRP A 271 -12.48 15.02 -7.78
N ALA A 272 -12.17 13.74 -7.93
CA ALA A 272 -10.79 13.24 -7.80
C ALA A 272 -9.79 14.09 -8.60
N ARG A 273 -10.09 14.46 -9.85
CA ARG A 273 -9.20 15.21 -10.73
C ARG A 273 -8.76 16.56 -10.14
N GLU A 274 -9.65 17.26 -9.45
CA GLU A 274 -9.36 18.58 -8.89
C GLU A 274 -8.98 18.51 -7.40
N MET A 275 -9.50 17.55 -6.65
CA MET A 275 -9.22 17.37 -5.23
C MET A 275 -7.81 16.78 -4.97
N GLN A 276 -7.40 15.79 -5.76
CA GLN A 276 -6.12 15.10 -5.57
C GLN A 276 -4.91 16.05 -5.46
N PRO A 277 -4.71 17.01 -6.39
CA PRO A 277 -3.57 17.92 -6.30
C PRO A 277 -3.55 18.79 -5.04
N VAL A 278 -4.70 18.99 -4.40
CA VAL A 278 -4.81 19.73 -3.13
C VAL A 278 -4.34 18.84 -1.98
N SER A 279 -4.88 17.63 -1.87
CA SER A 279 -4.54 16.68 -0.80
C SER A 279 -3.07 16.20 -0.89
N TRP A 280 -2.50 16.10 -2.09
CA TRP A 280 -1.11 15.67 -2.29
C TRP A 280 -0.09 16.61 -1.64
N LYS A 281 -0.38 17.89 -1.52
CA LYS A 281 0.54 18.86 -0.89
C LYS A 281 0.83 18.52 0.58
N MET A 282 -0.21 18.09 1.31
CA MET A 282 -0.04 17.65 2.69
C MET A 282 0.48 16.22 2.76
N ALA A 283 0.05 15.35 1.86
CA ALA A 283 0.55 13.99 1.76
C ALA A 283 2.08 13.96 1.51
N ASP A 284 2.60 14.87 0.68
CA ASP A 284 4.04 15.01 0.45
C ASP A 284 4.79 15.40 1.74
N LYS A 285 4.31 16.41 2.45
CA LYS A 285 4.91 16.84 3.72
C LYS A 285 4.95 15.73 4.76
N ARG A 286 3.94 14.87 4.76
CA ARG A 286 3.83 13.75 5.69
C ARG A 286 4.68 12.55 5.25
N THR A 287 4.80 12.31 3.94
CA THR A 287 5.42 11.09 3.40
C THR A 287 6.92 11.27 3.16
N TYR A 288 7.34 12.41 2.60
CA TYR A 288 8.73 12.66 2.22
C TYR A 288 9.43 13.49 3.30
N VAL A 289 10.27 12.83 4.09
CA VAL A 289 10.94 13.44 5.24
C VAL A 289 12.37 13.82 4.86
N HIS A 290 12.61 15.11 4.67
CA HIS A 290 13.92 15.69 4.34
C HIS A 290 14.78 15.84 5.60
N TRP A 291 15.43 14.76 6.01
CA TRP A 291 16.13 14.66 7.29
C TRP A 291 17.62 14.32 7.18
N ALA A 292 18.01 13.44 6.25
CA ALA A 292 19.36 12.90 6.18
C ALA A 292 20.36 13.94 5.66
N GLU A 293 21.47 14.10 6.37
CA GLU A 293 22.58 14.99 5.99
C GLU A 293 23.69 14.26 5.23
N LYS A 294 23.67 12.94 5.25
CA LYS A 294 24.63 12.04 4.59
C LYS A 294 23.94 10.81 4.02
N LYS A 295 24.60 10.14 3.10
CA LYS A 295 24.18 8.81 2.64
C LYS A 295 24.67 7.74 3.61
N TYR A 296 23.93 6.65 3.70
CA TYR A 296 24.18 5.53 4.62
C TYR A 296 24.71 4.31 3.87
N ASP A 297 25.77 3.73 4.44
CA ASP A 297 26.42 2.52 3.93
C ASP A 297 25.77 1.25 4.50
N ILE A 298 25.16 1.37 5.68
CA ILE A 298 24.43 0.27 6.35
C ILE A 298 23.10 0.80 6.85
N ILE A 299 22.02 0.11 6.53
CA ILE A 299 20.69 0.35 7.11
C ILE A 299 20.27 -0.89 7.90
N VAL A 300 19.97 -0.68 9.20
CA VAL A 300 19.60 -1.74 10.14
C VAL A 300 18.12 -1.60 10.49
N PHE A 301 17.34 -2.68 10.33
CA PHE A 301 15.92 -2.71 10.68
C PHE A 301 15.46 -4.12 11.01
N GLY A 302 14.19 -4.26 11.40
CA GLY A 302 13.62 -5.56 11.75
C GLY A 302 12.32 -5.85 11.00
N MET A 303 11.93 -7.12 10.96
CA MET A 303 10.67 -7.58 10.37
C MET A 303 9.77 -8.24 11.41
N PRO A 304 8.58 -7.66 11.69
CA PRO A 304 7.53 -8.33 12.43
C PRO A 304 6.87 -9.42 11.58
N THR A 305 6.18 -10.40 12.19
CA THR A 305 5.40 -11.39 11.45
C THR A 305 4.10 -10.82 10.90
N ASN A 306 3.57 -9.79 11.54
CA ASN A 306 2.36 -9.10 11.11
C ASN A 306 2.71 -7.76 10.46
N PHE A 307 2.39 -7.62 9.21
CA PHE A 307 2.58 -6.42 8.44
C PHE A 307 1.41 -6.25 7.47
N HIS A 308 1.40 -5.16 6.74
CA HIS A 308 0.41 -4.68 5.77
C HIS A 308 -0.42 -5.77 5.04
N TYR A 309 0.19 -6.89 4.67
CA TYR A 309 -0.46 -8.02 4.00
C TYR A 309 -0.76 -9.21 4.94
N GLY A 310 -0.84 -8.98 6.25
CA GLY A 310 -1.16 -10.00 7.23
C GLY A 310 0.03 -10.83 7.71
N ASN A 311 -0.26 -12.00 8.24
CA ASN A 311 0.74 -12.93 8.74
C ASN A 311 1.66 -13.46 7.65
N GLY A 312 2.93 -13.62 7.97
CA GLY A 312 3.91 -14.28 7.12
C GLY A 312 5.09 -13.42 6.68
N MET A 313 5.01 -12.09 6.82
CA MET A 313 6.18 -11.26 6.59
C MET A 313 7.28 -11.62 7.60
N GLY A 314 8.52 -11.71 7.11
CA GLY A 314 9.64 -12.14 7.95
C GLY A 314 9.70 -13.64 8.25
N THR A 315 8.76 -14.46 7.76
CA THR A 315 8.75 -15.91 7.95
C THR A 315 9.32 -16.66 6.76
N ASN A 316 8.97 -16.27 5.55
CA ASN A 316 9.44 -16.89 4.31
C ASN A 316 10.15 -15.86 3.42
N PRO A 317 11.08 -16.30 2.57
CA PRO A 317 11.91 -15.39 1.80
C PRO A 317 11.14 -14.62 0.70
N ILE A 318 10.04 -15.13 0.20
CA ILE A 318 9.26 -14.45 -0.85
C ILE A 318 8.66 -13.15 -0.30
N GLN A 319 7.98 -13.19 0.85
CA GLN A 319 7.43 -12.01 1.49
C GLN A 319 8.52 -11.11 2.09
N MET A 320 9.63 -11.70 2.56
CA MET A 320 10.80 -10.94 3.00
C MET A 320 11.38 -10.09 1.89
N MET A 321 11.60 -10.65 0.70
CA MET A 321 12.16 -9.93 -0.44
C MET A 321 11.27 -8.77 -0.87
N GLN A 322 9.97 -8.93 -0.88
CA GLN A 322 9.02 -7.85 -1.15
C GLN A 322 9.12 -6.71 -0.12
N ALA A 323 9.25 -7.05 1.16
CA ALA A 323 9.40 -6.06 2.23
C ALA A 323 10.75 -5.31 2.14
N LEU A 324 11.84 -6.02 1.80
CA LEU A 324 13.16 -5.43 1.57
C LEU A 324 13.15 -4.44 0.41
N SER A 325 12.48 -4.78 -0.69
CA SER A 325 12.32 -3.89 -1.84
C SER A 325 11.53 -2.63 -1.51
N ALA A 326 10.51 -2.74 -0.68
CA ALA A 326 9.78 -1.58 -0.19
C ALA A 326 10.69 -0.62 0.61
N GLN A 327 11.66 -1.15 1.37
CA GLN A 327 12.65 -0.30 2.07
C GLN A 327 13.62 0.37 1.09
N VAL A 328 14.06 -0.31 0.04
CA VAL A 328 14.86 0.32 -1.02
C VAL A 328 14.11 1.52 -1.60
N ILE A 329 12.86 1.33 -2.04
CA ILE A 329 12.07 2.42 -2.64
C ILE A 329 11.90 3.59 -1.68
N ARG A 330 11.66 3.32 -0.39
CA ARG A 330 11.49 4.36 0.64
C ARG A 330 12.77 5.14 0.94
N HIS A 331 13.93 4.48 0.86
CA HIS A 331 15.17 5.01 1.43
C HIS A 331 16.32 5.16 0.44
N ARG A 332 16.17 4.75 -0.83
CA ARG A 332 17.26 4.78 -1.81
C ARG A 332 17.95 6.15 -1.98
N ARG A 333 17.23 7.26 -1.71
CA ARG A 333 17.83 8.61 -1.80
C ARG A 333 18.93 8.84 -0.80
N ILE A 334 18.85 8.15 0.33
CA ILE A 334 19.82 8.23 1.42
C ILE A 334 20.76 7.02 1.45
N MET A 335 20.59 6.05 0.55
CA MET A 335 21.50 4.90 0.41
C MET A 335 22.74 5.29 -0.36
N SER A 336 23.91 4.82 0.08
CA SER A 336 25.14 4.86 -0.72
C SER A 336 25.11 3.77 -1.80
N ASP A 337 26.00 3.86 -2.78
CA ASP A 337 26.11 2.87 -3.86
C ASP A 337 26.59 1.48 -3.36
N ARG A 338 27.08 1.42 -2.12
CA ARG A 338 27.50 0.15 -1.46
C ARG A 338 26.63 -0.23 -0.28
N CYS A 339 25.41 0.26 -0.24
CA CYS A 339 24.54 0.07 0.91
C CYS A 339 24.31 -1.43 1.19
N VAL A 340 24.38 -1.78 2.46
CA VAL A 340 24.10 -3.11 3.00
C VAL A 340 22.89 -3.05 3.91
N PHE A 341 21.97 -3.99 3.78
CA PHE A 341 20.88 -4.16 4.73
C PHE A 341 21.24 -5.21 5.78
N ILE A 342 21.01 -4.90 7.05
CA ILE A 342 21.10 -5.84 8.17
C ILE A 342 19.74 -5.88 8.85
N VAL A 343 19.08 -7.05 8.79
CA VAL A 343 17.64 -7.16 9.05
C VAL A 343 17.35 -8.31 9.99
N SER A 344 16.73 -8.03 11.13
CA SER A 344 16.23 -9.10 11.99
C SER A 344 14.95 -9.71 11.42
N SER A 345 14.92 -11.03 11.34
CA SER A 345 13.75 -11.78 10.90
C SER A 345 13.79 -13.21 11.43
N ILE A 346 12.64 -13.73 11.83
CA ILE A 346 12.55 -15.11 12.34
C ILE A 346 12.83 -16.13 11.23
N CYS A 347 12.52 -15.83 9.99
CA CYS A 347 12.74 -16.66 8.80
C CYS A 347 12.72 -18.18 9.11
N ASP A 348 11.56 -18.68 9.51
CA ASP A 348 11.34 -20.06 9.93
C ASP A 348 10.74 -20.94 8.83
N GLY A 349 10.59 -20.38 7.61
CA GLY A 349 10.05 -21.06 6.45
C GLY A 349 8.53 -21.25 6.47
N TYR A 350 7.84 -20.56 7.35
CA TYR A 350 6.38 -20.62 7.37
C TYR A 350 5.78 -19.86 6.19
N PHE A 351 4.96 -20.53 5.43
CA PHE A 351 4.12 -19.96 4.37
C PHE A 351 2.66 -19.99 4.84
N HIS A 352 1.99 -18.87 4.78
CA HIS A 352 0.57 -18.77 5.14
C HIS A 352 -0.30 -19.24 3.98
N ASP A 353 -0.45 -20.56 3.84
CA ASP A 353 -1.09 -21.20 2.68
C ASP A 353 -2.58 -20.84 2.51
N GLU A 354 -3.27 -20.41 3.58
CA GLU A 354 -4.66 -19.93 3.46
C GLU A 354 -4.73 -18.59 2.71
N ARG A 355 -3.85 -17.65 3.07
CA ARG A 355 -3.83 -16.31 2.46
C ARG A 355 -3.04 -16.28 1.14
N TRP A 356 -1.99 -17.09 1.03
CA TRP A 356 -1.03 -17.07 -0.07
C TRP A 356 -0.76 -18.49 -0.59
N PRO A 357 -1.75 -19.19 -1.14
CA PRO A 357 -1.65 -20.62 -1.47
C PRO A 357 -0.64 -20.96 -2.57
N TYR A 358 -0.17 -19.96 -3.31
CA TYR A 358 0.76 -20.10 -4.43
C TYR A 358 2.21 -19.75 -4.07
N LEU A 359 2.51 -19.26 -2.86
CA LEU A 359 3.88 -18.83 -2.53
C LEU A 359 4.87 -19.98 -2.47
N ARG A 360 4.45 -21.20 -2.14
CA ARG A 360 5.33 -22.38 -2.20
C ARG A 360 5.71 -22.71 -3.64
N GLU A 361 4.75 -22.70 -4.57
CA GLU A 361 5.02 -22.90 -5.99
C GLU A 361 5.94 -21.79 -6.53
N LEU A 362 5.72 -20.57 -6.10
CA LEU A 362 6.59 -19.45 -6.45
C LEU A 362 8.02 -19.66 -5.90
N TYR A 363 8.13 -20.08 -4.64
CA TYR A 363 9.42 -20.38 -4.03
C TYR A 363 10.16 -21.50 -4.77
N ASP A 364 9.47 -22.59 -5.10
CA ASP A 364 10.04 -23.68 -5.87
C ASP A 364 10.51 -23.22 -7.25
N LEU A 365 9.73 -22.36 -7.91
CA LEU A 365 10.11 -21.77 -9.19
C LEU A 365 11.40 -20.97 -9.08
N PHE A 366 11.57 -20.15 -8.05
CA PHE A 366 12.81 -19.40 -7.79
C PHE A 366 14.01 -20.31 -7.48
N GLN A 367 13.79 -21.52 -6.98
CA GLN A 367 14.88 -22.49 -6.72
C GLN A 367 15.37 -23.19 -7.98
N HIS A 368 14.51 -23.37 -8.98
CA HIS A 368 14.77 -24.18 -10.16
C HIS A 368 14.96 -23.37 -11.44
N ASP A 369 14.42 -22.18 -11.49
CA ASP A 369 14.48 -21.30 -12.65
C ASP A 369 14.88 -19.89 -12.19
N TYR A 370 16.00 -19.38 -12.69
CA TYR A 370 16.40 -18.01 -12.34
C TYR A 370 15.34 -17.01 -12.81
N MET A 371 14.78 -16.29 -11.86
CA MET A 371 13.75 -15.30 -12.15
C MET A 371 14.35 -13.98 -12.60
N ASN A 372 14.14 -13.65 -13.87
CA ASN A 372 14.30 -12.28 -14.36
C ASN A 372 12.93 -11.62 -14.40
N ILE A 373 12.72 -10.69 -13.48
CA ILE A 373 11.38 -10.17 -13.16
C ILE A 373 10.62 -9.59 -14.36
N LEU A 374 11.31 -8.96 -15.31
CA LEU A 374 10.64 -8.31 -16.44
C LEU A 374 10.10 -9.33 -17.45
N PRO A 375 10.90 -10.22 -18.06
CA PRO A 375 10.39 -11.25 -18.96
C PRO A 375 9.54 -12.30 -18.23
N ASP A 376 9.84 -12.62 -16.98
CA ASP A 376 9.09 -13.63 -16.23
C ASP A 376 7.70 -13.16 -15.82
N MET A 377 7.49 -11.85 -15.63
CA MET A 377 6.15 -11.30 -15.45
C MET A 377 5.27 -11.59 -16.68
N ASN A 378 5.80 -11.48 -17.88
CA ASN A 378 5.08 -11.82 -19.10
C ASN A 378 4.87 -13.34 -19.24
N ARG A 379 5.85 -14.16 -18.80
CA ARG A 379 5.79 -15.63 -18.92
C ARG A 379 4.86 -16.27 -17.90
N TYR A 380 4.90 -15.83 -16.65
CA TYR A 380 4.23 -16.48 -15.54
C TYR A 380 3.05 -15.70 -14.95
N GLY A 381 2.96 -14.40 -15.21
CA GLY A 381 1.92 -13.55 -14.63
C GLY A 381 0.50 -14.04 -14.96
N GLU A 382 0.24 -14.36 -16.23
CA GLU A 382 -1.06 -14.90 -16.65
C GLU A 382 -1.27 -16.34 -16.17
N TYR A 383 -0.20 -17.18 -16.14
CA TYR A 383 -0.28 -18.53 -15.61
C TYR A 383 -0.80 -18.55 -14.16
N PHE A 384 -0.21 -17.73 -13.29
CA PHE A 384 -0.68 -17.63 -11.90
C PHE A 384 -2.05 -16.99 -11.82
N ALA A 385 -2.29 -15.90 -12.57
CA ALA A 385 -3.52 -15.14 -12.53
C ALA A 385 -4.76 -15.94 -12.96
N THR A 386 -4.59 -16.93 -13.86
CA THR A 386 -5.68 -17.71 -14.42
C THR A 386 -5.78 -19.14 -13.86
N LYS A 387 -4.92 -19.51 -12.91
CA LYS A 387 -4.94 -20.85 -12.32
C LYS A 387 -6.19 -21.04 -11.46
N GLU A 388 -7.12 -21.86 -11.93
CA GLU A 388 -8.46 -22.03 -11.36
C GLU A 388 -8.43 -22.36 -9.86
N GLU A 389 -7.52 -23.22 -9.42
CA GLU A 389 -7.37 -23.58 -8.01
C GLU A 389 -7.16 -22.33 -7.12
N TYR A 390 -6.29 -21.41 -7.56
CA TYR A 390 -5.96 -20.19 -6.80
C TYR A 390 -7.06 -19.15 -6.88
N ILE A 391 -7.73 -19.04 -8.05
CA ILE A 391 -8.93 -18.19 -8.21
C ILE A 391 -10.04 -18.66 -7.27
N ARG A 392 -10.28 -19.97 -7.17
CA ARG A 392 -11.29 -20.50 -6.23
C ARG A 392 -10.97 -20.18 -4.78
N LYS A 393 -9.68 -20.25 -4.39
CA LYS A 393 -9.25 -19.88 -3.04
C LYS A 393 -9.40 -18.37 -2.78
N TYR A 394 -9.13 -17.53 -3.76
CA TYR A 394 -9.40 -16.09 -3.69
C TYR A 394 -10.91 -15.81 -3.50
N ARG A 395 -11.75 -16.39 -4.34
CA ARG A 395 -13.20 -16.13 -4.31
C ARG A 395 -13.89 -16.70 -3.06
N PHE A 396 -13.49 -17.87 -2.57
CA PHE A 396 -14.27 -18.65 -1.62
C PHE A 396 -13.53 -19.02 -0.34
N ALA A 397 -12.21 -18.84 -0.25
CA ALA A 397 -11.40 -19.24 0.89
C ALA A 397 -10.51 -18.12 1.46
N ASN A 398 -10.84 -16.87 1.20
CA ASN A 398 -10.20 -15.71 1.81
C ASN A 398 -8.69 -15.55 1.50
N ALA A 399 -8.23 -16.02 0.34
CA ALA A 399 -6.88 -15.84 -0.15
C ALA A 399 -6.74 -14.52 -0.95
N PHE A 400 -5.51 -14.01 -1.06
CA PHE A 400 -5.20 -12.98 -2.03
C PHE A 400 -5.30 -13.53 -3.45
N HIS A 401 -5.67 -12.69 -4.42
CA HIS A 401 -5.68 -13.07 -5.82
C HIS A 401 -4.27 -13.46 -6.30
N PRO A 402 -4.11 -14.55 -7.08
CA PRO A 402 -2.77 -15.03 -7.47
C PRO A 402 -1.96 -14.02 -8.29
N PHE A 403 -2.59 -13.19 -9.11
CA PHE A 403 -1.88 -12.10 -9.80
C PHE A 403 -1.23 -11.13 -8.82
N HIS A 404 -1.94 -10.74 -7.75
CA HIS A 404 -1.38 -9.86 -6.73
C HIS A 404 -0.12 -10.47 -6.09
N GLY A 405 -0.20 -11.72 -5.70
CA GLY A 405 0.94 -12.40 -5.10
C GLY A 405 2.14 -12.47 -6.02
N PHE A 406 1.94 -12.89 -7.26
CA PHE A 406 3.02 -12.97 -8.23
C PHE A 406 3.62 -11.57 -8.51
N SER A 407 2.78 -10.59 -8.83
CA SER A 407 3.21 -9.22 -9.14
C SER A 407 3.96 -8.56 -7.98
N MET A 408 3.38 -8.58 -6.77
CA MET A 408 3.97 -7.90 -5.60
C MET A 408 5.20 -8.63 -5.06
N MET A 409 5.17 -9.97 -5.00
CA MET A 409 6.27 -10.76 -4.47
C MET A 409 7.47 -10.75 -5.43
N SER A 410 7.22 -10.73 -6.73
CA SER A 410 8.26 -10.61 -7.76
C SER A 410 9.03 -9.29 -7.68
N CYS A 411 8.46 -8.23 -7.09
CA CYS A 411 9.16 -6.96 -6.85
C CYS A 411 10.38 -7.10 -5.91
N GLY A 412 10.57 -8.24 -5.26
CA GLY A 412 11.70 -8.53 -4.38
C GLY A 412 13.07 -8.29 -5.01
N HIS A 413 13.18 -8.42 -6.31
CA HIS A 413 14.42 -8.21 -7.07
C HIS A 413 15.05 -6.82 -6.89
N LEU A 414 14.26 -5.76 -6.67
CA LEU A 414 14.78 -4.41 -6.38
C LEU A 414 15.75 -4.36 -5.19
N ALA A 415 15.54 -5.19 -4.18
CA ALA A 415 16.44 -5.24 -3.03
C ALA A 415 17.82 -5.75 -3.42
N GLU A 416 17.90 -6.74 -4.30
CA GLU A 416 19.16 -7.29 -4.80
C GLU A 416 19.90 -6.30 -5.71
N GLU A 417 19.17 -5.59 -6.59
CA GLU A 417 19.76 -4.62 -7.51
C GLU A 417 20.39 -3.41 -6.80
N HIS A 418 19.82 -3.00 -5.66
CA HIS A 418 20.19 -1.73 -4.99
C HIS A 418 20.95 -1.92 -3.67
N THR A 419 21.29 -3.16 -3.29
CA THR A 419 22.13 -3.44 -2.12
C THR A 419 23.33 -4.28 -2.49
N SER A 420 24.48 -4.02 -1.85
CA SER A 420 25.67 -4.86 -2.01
C SER A 420 25.55 -6.21 -1.28
N ALA A 421 24.74 -6.25 -0.23
CA ALA A 421 24.42 -7.47 0.50
C ALA A 421 23.20 -7.24 1.40
N ILE A 422 22.48 -8.31 1.69
CA ILE A 422 21.40 -8.36 2.68
C ILE A 422 21.72 -9.45 3.69
N TYR A 423 21.81 -9.09 4.97
CA TYR A 423 22.01 -10.01 6.09
C TYR A 423 20.72 -10.19 6.85
N ILE A 424 20.27 -11.44 6.97
CA ILE A 424 19.18 -11.82 7.86
C ILE A 424 19.77 -12.26 9.20
N VAL A 425 19.38 -11.57 10.27
CA VAL A 425 19.84 -11.84 11.63
C VAL A 425 18.78 -12.59 12.41
N GLY A 426 19.19 -13.66 13.10
CA GLY A 426 18.32 -14.45 13.95
C GLY A 426 17.37 -15.40 13.17
N ALA A 427 17.66 -15.71 11.91
CA ALA A 427 16.87 -16.67 11.15
C ALA A 427 16.85 -18.05 11.85
N ARG A 428 15.65 -18.59 12.06
CA ARG A 428 15.47 -19.94 12.66
C ARG A 428 15.83 -21.05 11.67
N GLU A 429 15.52 -20.80 10.37
CA GLU A 429 15.87 -21.69 9.25
C GLU A 429 16.79 -20.95 8.26
N PRO A 430 18.10 -20.78 8.60
CA PRO A 430 19.02 -19.98 7.79
C PRO A 430 19.16 -20.47 6.34
N GLY A 431 18.95 -21.77 6.09
CA GLY A 431 19.01 -22.37 4.77
C GLY A 431 17.99 -21.76 3.81
N ILE A 432 16.80 -21.46 4.30
CA ILE A 432 15.70 -20.87 3.51
C ILE A 432 16.04 -19.45 3.07
N ALA A 433 16.61 -18.63 3.93
CA ALA A 433 17.09 -17.30 3.52
C ALA A 433 18.23 -17.39 2.49
N ARG A 434 19.19 -18.30 2.73
CA ARG A 434 20.34 -18.47 1.83
C ARG A 434 19.98 -18.99 0.44
N SER A 435 18.90 -19.77 0.34
CA SER A 435 18.43 -20.27 -0.96
C SER A 435 17.95 -19.17 -1.90
N MET A 436 17.63 -17.98 -1.35
CA MET A 436 17.26 -16.78 -2.10
C MET A 436 18.40 -15.75 -2.18
N GLY A 437 19.66 -16.18 -2.01
CA GLY A 437 20.83 -15.30 -2.11
C GLY A 437 21.12 -14.44 -0.87
N LEU A 438 20.26 -14.49 0.16
CA LEU A 438 20.43 -13.71 1.39
C LEU A 438 21.55 -14.30 2.26
N LYS A 439 22.28 -13.45 2.97
CA LYS A 439 23.27 -13.87 3.95
C LYS A 439 22.62 -14.02 5.31
N THR A 440 23.15 -14.89 6.17
CA THR A 440 22.62 -15.11 7.52
C THR A 440 23.71 -14.98 8.57
N ARG A 441 23.37 -14.37 9.72
CA ARG A 441 24.22 -14.33 10.92
C ARG A 441 23.32 -14.52 12.15
N ALA A 442 23.92 -14.99 13.24
CA ALA A 442 23.18 -15.19 14.47
C ALA A 442 22.86 -13.85 15.17
N THR A 443 23.79 -12.90 15.14
CA THR A 443 23.63 -11.59 15.79
C THR A 443 23.87 -10.41 14.85
N PHE A 444 23.44 -9.23 15.26
CA PHE A 444 23.69 -7.99 14.52
C PHE A 444 25.18 -7.64 14.48
N GLU A 445 25.92 -7.90 15.56
CA GLU A 445 27.35 -7.62 15.67
C GLU A 445 28.15 -8.46 14.67
N GLU A 446 27.81 -9.74 14.51
CA GLU A 446 28.42 -10.59 13.50
C GLU A 446 28.13 -10.10 12.07
N ALA A 447 26.87 -9.70 11.81
CA ALA A 447 26.46 -9.18 10.51
C ALA A 447 27.16 -7.86 10.21
N LEU A 448 27.25 -6.96 11.18
CA LEU A 448 27.94 -5.68 11.08
C LEU A 448 29.44 -5.86 10.80
N ALA A 449 30.11 -6.70 11.59
CA ALA A 449 31.54 -6.98 11.39
C ALA A 449 31.82 -7.55 10.00
N ASP A 450 30.96 -8.44 9.51
CA ASP A 450 31.09 -9.05 8.18
C ASP A 450 30.81 -8.03 7.06
N ALA A 451 29.80 -7.16 7.23
CA ALA A 451 29.48 -6.07 6.30
C ALA A 451 30.63 -5.07 6.19
N MET A 452 31.18 -4.64 7.34
CA MET A 452 32.33 -3.72 7.38
C MET A 452 33.55 -4.30 6.70
N ARG A 453 33.84 -5.57 6.96
CA ARG A 453 35.01 -6.24 6.36
C ARG A 453 34.90 -6.40 4.85
N LYS A 454 33.71 -6.68 4.32
CA LYS A 454 33.51 -7.11 2.92
C LYS A 454 33.03 -6.00 1.98
N TYR A 455 32.29 -5.02 2.49
CA TYR A 455 31.55 -4.08 1.63
C TYR A 455 31.82 -2.62 1.94
N THR A 456 31.72 -2.18 3.20
CA THR A 456 31.66 -0.76 3.54
C THR A 456 32.96 -0.18 4.10
N GLY A 457 33.90 -1.04 4.56
CA GLY A 457 35.09 -0.60 5.28
C GLY A 457 34.84 -0.32 6.77
N PRO A 458 35.87 0.18 7.49
CA PRO A 458 35.85 0.22 8.97
C PRO A 458 34.98 1.32 9.59
N ASN A 459 34.62 2.35 8.84
CA ASN A 459 33.88 3.51 9.35
C ASN A 459 32.63 3.82 8.51
N PRO A 460 31.64 2.90 8.44
CA PRO A 460 30.44 3.12 7.66
C PRO A 460 29.51 4.14 8.33
N ASN A 461 28.76 4.87 7.53
CA ASN A 461 27.58 5.58 8.00
C ASN A 461 26.44 4.58 8.22
N ILE A 462 25.94 4.46 9.45
CA ILE A 462 24.92 3.50 9.84
C ILE A 462 23.63 4.24 10.18
N LEU A 463 22.51 3.75 9.64
CA LEU A 463 21.16 4.17 10.00
C LEU A 463 20.41 3.01 10.65
N ALA A 464 19.83 3.24 11.81
CA ALA A 464 18.93 2.31 12.48
C ALA A 464 17.47 2.76 12.33
N LEU A 465 16.60 1.84 11.90
CA LEU A 465 15.16 2.02 11.75
C LEU A 465 14.41 1.00 12.65
N PRO A 466 14.34 1.25 13.97
CA PRO A 466 13.80 0.27 14.92
C PRO A 466 12.32 -0.08 14.72
N ARG A 467 11.55 0.82 14.11
CA ARG A 467 10.09 0.75 13.95
C ARG A 467 9.67 1.18 12.54
N THR A 468 10.12 0.48 11.51
CA THR A 468 9.84 0.88 10.12
C THR A 468 8.59 0.22 9.52
N PHE A 469 8.11 -0.88 10.10
CA PHE A 469 6.95 -1.62 9.59
C PHE A 469 5.68 -1.48 10.43
N THR A 470 5.79 -1.17 11.71
CA THR A 470 4.63 -1.00 12.61
C THR A 470 3.99 0.38 12.53
N THR A 471 4.62 1.31 11.82
CA THR A 471 4.08 2.65 11.53
C THR A 471 3.77 2.82 10.05
N ALA A 472 2.94 3.83 9.70
CA ALA A 472 2.72 4.14 8.31
C ALA A 472 4.01 4.64 7.63
N ALA A 473 4.20 4.28 6.37
CA ALA A 473 5.43 4.51 5.63
C ALA A 473 5.83 6.00 5.55
N VAL A 474 7.12 6.26 5.78
CA VAL A 474 7.79 7.51 5.40
C VAL A 474 8.91 7.21 4.40
N HIS A 475 9.21 8.17 3.55
CA HIS A 475 10.32 8.12 2.60
C HIS A 475 11.39 9.09 3.07
N LEU A 476 12.55 8.58 3.46
CA LEU A 476 13.66 9.42 3.89
C LEU A 476 14.35 10.04 2.69
N CYS A 477 14.51 11.36 2.76
CA CYS A 477 15.17 12.17 1.75
C CYS A 477 16.38 12.88 2.35
N MET A 478 17.30 13.26 1.49
CA MET A 478 18.38 14.17 1.86
C MET A 478 17.79 15.53 2.25
N LYS A 479 18.35 16.16 3.27
CA LYS A 479 17.94 17.48 3.76
C LYS A 479 18.12 18.55 2.69
N ASP A 480 19.18 18.45 1.91
CA ASP A 480 19.35 19.24 0.70
C ASP A 480 18.54 18.62 -0.45
N PRO A 481 17.50 19.31 -0.96
CA PRO A 481 16.67 18.80 -2.05
C PRO A 481 17.45 18.52 -3.34
N ALA A 482 18.57 19.22 -3.60
CA ALA A 482 19.39 19.02 -4.78
C ALA A 482 20.05 17.62 -4.81
N LEU A 483 20.23 17.00 -3.65
CA LEU A 483 20.80 15.66 -3.51
C LEU A 483 19.77 14.52 -3.65
N ASN A 484 18.48 14.85 -3.81
CA ASN A 484 17.40 13.88 -3.95
C ASN A 484 17.07 13.50 -5.39
N SER A 485 17.73 14.13 -6.37
CA SER A 485 17.60 13.73 -7.77
C SER A 485 18.02 12.27 -7.93
N ALA A 486 17.20 11.48 -8.62
CA ALA A 486 17.61 10.13 -9.02
C ALA A 486 18.92 10.24 -9.80
N PRO A 487 19.88 9.32 -9.60
CA PRO A 487 21.00 9.25 -10.54
C PRO A 487 20.39 9.03 -11.93
N VAL A 488 20.63 9.97 -12.83
CA VAL A 488 20.32 9.83 -14.25
C VAL A 488 21.22 8.71 -14.75
N GLY A 489 20.64 7.52 -15.02
CA GLY A 489 21.38 6.40 -15.60
C GLY A 489 21.62 5.22 -14.67
N GLY A 490 20.55 4.50 -14.31
CA GLY A 490 20.63 3.05 -14.37
C GLY A 490 20.51 2.66 -15.86
N PRO A 491 21.14 1.57 -16.35
CA PRO A 491 20.93 1.14 -17.71
C PRO A 491 19.41 0.98 -17.95
N PRO A 492 18.88 1.38 -19.10
CA PRO A 492 17.51 1.01 -19.44
C PRO A 492 17.43 -0.49 -19.25
N CYS A 493 16.42 -0.95 -18.48
CA CYS A 493 16.16 -2.38 -18.36
C CYS A 493 16.15 -2.91 -19.80
N GLY A 494 17.18 -3.69 -20.14
CA GLY A 494 17.48 -4.10 -21.49
C GLY A 494 16.24 -4.70 -22.12
N GLY A 495 15.97 -4.28 -23.33
CA GLY A 495 14.87 -4.76 -24.14
C GLY A 495 14.98 -6.24 -24.50
#